data_df75abae6821070ee0d7d70a9cacd6e5
#
_entry.id   df75abae6821070ee0d7d70a9cacd6e5
#
_cell.length_a   1.000
_cell.length_b   1.000
_cell.length_c   1.000
_cell.angle_alpha   90.00
_cell.angle_beta   90.00
_cell.angle_gamma   90.00
#
_symmetry.space_group_name_H-M   'P 1'
#
loop_
_entity.id
_entity.type
_entity.pdbx_description
1 polymer ?
#
loop_
_entity_poly.entity_id
_entity_poly.type
_entity_poly.pdbx_seq_one_letter_code
_entity_poly.pdbx_strand_id
1 'polypeptide(L)'
;MNIRLLIPEDYPVIDSYMQELHDLHVQGRPDLFIPASHIYSEADFREITTDGNHIALAMTDDHFIAGFIIAAFRTKSNMVTGTLIAYVDDMFVHPSYRGQKIATTLFHEMEQKAKELGATRIDLMVWEFNESAQELYRSLGMTPQRYILEKLL
;
A
#
# COMPACT_ATOMS: atom_id res chain seq x y z
N MET A 1 3.81 -18.19 9.74
CA MET A 1 3.77 -17.00 8.86
C MET A 1 5.07 -16.24 8.95
N ASN A 2 5.62 -15.79 7.81
CA ASN A 2 6.89 -15.08 7.75
C ASN A 2 6.73 -13.82 6.87
N ILE A 3 7.53 -12.77 7.16
CA ILE A 3 7.62 -11.59 6.28
C ILE A 3 8.87 -11.75 5.41
N ARG A 4 8.74 -11.47 4.13
CA ARG A 4 9.84 -11.39 3.17
C ARG A 4 9.65 -10.23 2.20
N LEU A 5 10.71 -9.88 1.49
CA LEU A 5 10.58 -9.00 0.33
C LEU A 5 9.73 -9.66 -0.76
N LEU A 6 8.95 -8.85 -1.46
CA LEU A 6 8.36 -9.24 -2.74
C LEU A 6 9.49 -9.39 -3.78
N ILE A 7 9.31 -10.34 -4.66
CA ILE A 7 10.21 -10.62 -5.78
C ILE A 7 9.43 -10.55 -7.10
N PRO A 8 10.09 -10.37 -8.25
CA PRO A 8 9.40 -10.27 -9.55
C PRO A 8 8.47 -11.45 -9.85
N GLU A 9 8.82 -12.65 -9.37
CA GLU A 9 8.05 -13.88 -9.56
C GLU A 9 6.71 -13.90 -8.82
N ASP A 10 6.50 -12.99 -7.87
CA ASP A 10 5.23 -12.83 -7.16
C ASP A 10 4.16 -12.10 -8.01
N TYR A 11 4.54 -11.52 -9.15
CA TYR A 11 3.67 -10.70 -9.98
C TYR A 11 2.28 -11.31 -10.22
N PRO A 12 2.13 -12.58 -10.62
CA PRO A 12 0.81 -13.13 -10.93
C PRO A 12 -0.17 -13.10 -9.73
N VAL A 13 0.36 -13.31 -8.52
CA VAL A 13 -0.44 -13.27 -7.28
C VAL A 13 -0.77 -11.83 -6.91
N ILE A 14 0.22 -10.95 -6.96
CA ILE A 14 0.03 -9.53 -6.62
C ILE A 14 -0.91 -8.85 -7.62
N ASP A 15 -0.79 -9.13 -8.91
CA ASP A 15 -1.71 -8.61 -9.93
C ASP A 15 -3.17 -9.01 -9.64
N SER A 16 -3.40 -10.26 -9.24
CA SER A 16 -4.74 -10.73 -8.81
C SER A 16 -5.26 -9.96 -7.59
N TYR A 17 -4.41 -9.70 -6.59
CA TYR A 17 -4.79 -8.96 -5.40
C TYR A 17 -5.02 -7.48 -5.69
N MET A 18 -4.22 -6.90 -6.57
CA MET A 18 -4.41 -5.53 -7.04
C MET A 18 -5.71 -5.36 -7.82
N GLN A 19 -6.09 -6.36 -8.60
CA GLN A 19 -7.39 -6.39 -9.28
C GLN A 19 -8.54 -6.33 -8.25
N GLU A 20 -8.50 -7.18 -7.22
CA GLU A 20 -9.52 -7.19 -6.15
C GLU A 20 -9.59 -5.85 -5.41
N LEU A 21 -8.43 -5.27 -5.10
CA LEU A 21 -8.34 -3.96 -4.46
C LEU A 21 -8.91 -2.85 -5.35
N HIS A 22 -8.61 -2.88 -6.65
CA HIS A 22 -9.15 -1.91 -7.61
C HIS A 22 -10.67 -2.05 -7.76
N ASP A 23 -11.18 -3.26 -7.81
CA ASP A 23 -12.63 -3.52 -7.88
C ASP A 23 -13.37 -2.94 -6.68
N LEU A 24 -12.76 -2.95 -5.50
CA LEU A 24 -13.30 -2.28 -4.32
C LEU A 24 -13.43 -0.75 -4.54
N HIS A 25 -12.43 -0.13 -5.17
CA HIS A 25 -12.47 1.30 -5.51
C HIS A 25 -13.53 1.61 -6.58
N VAL A 26 -13.66 0.76 -7.59
CA VAL A 26 -14.73 0.88 -8.61
C VAL A 26 -16.11 0.80 -7.98
N GLN A 27 -16.32 -0.12 -7.03
CA GLN A 27 -17.58 -0.23 -6.29
C GLN A 27 -17.87 0.99 -5.40
N GLY A 28 -16.83 1.53 -4.75
CA GLY A 28 -16.97 2.71 -3.88
C GLY A 28 -17.18 4.02 -4.62
N ARG A 29 -16.54 4.19 -5.77
CA ARG A 29 -16.59 5.41 -6.59
C ARG A 29 -16.66 5.07 -8.08
N PRO A 30 -17.80 4.49 -8.56
CA PRO A 30 -17.99 4.14 -9.96
C PRO A 30 -18.04 5.37 -10.90
N ASP A 31 -18.19 6.56 -10.34
CA ASP A 31 -18.12 7.85 -11.04
C ASP A 31 -16.66 8.28 -11.35
N LEU A 32 -15.67 7.74 -10.64
CA LEU A 32 -14.26 8.08 -10.80
C LEU A 32 -13.41 6.93 -11.34
N PHE A 33 -13.64 5.72 -10.86
CA PHE A 33 -12.85 4.55 -11.23
C PHE A 33 -13.51 3.77 -12.36
N ILE A 34 -12.72 3.38 -13.35
CA ILE A 34 -13.12 2.45 -14.40
C ILE A 34 -12.51 1.07 -14.14
N PRO A 35 -13.21 -0.02 -14.48
CA PRO A 35 -12.63 -1.36 -14.42
C PRO A 35 -11.32 -1.44 -15.20
N ALA A 36 -10.32 -2.11 -14.64
CA ALA A 36 -9.04 -2.35 -15.27
C ALA A 36 -8.62 -3.81 -15.07
N SER A 37 -7.93 -4.39 -16.05
CA SER A 37 -7.48 -5.79 -15.99
C SER A 37 -6.14 -5.95 -15.28
N HIS A 38 -5.28 -4.93 -15.33
CA HIS A 38 -3.99 -4.89 -14.67
C HIS A 38 -3.76 -3.49 -14.10
N ILE A 39 -3.28 -3.42 -12.85
CA ILE A 39 -2.96 -2.14 -12.19
C ILE A 39 -1.49 -1.81 -12.41
N TYR A 40 -0.62 -2.79 -12.25
CA TYR A 40 0.79 -2.73 -12.62
C TYR A 40 1.04 -3.60 -13.86
N SER A 41 1.91 -3.15 -14.74
CA SER A 41 2.52 -4.06 -15.71
C SER A 41 3.56 -4.95 -15.00
N GLU A 42 3.92 -6.07 -15.61
CA GLU A 42 5.01 -6.91 -15.09
C GLU A 42 6.34 -6.14 -15.00
N ALA A 43 6.59 -5.22 -15.95
CA ALA A 43 7.76 -4.36 -15.95
C ALA A 43 7.76 -3.38 -14.77
N ASP A 44 6.64 -2.72 -14.50
CA ASP A 44 6.52 -1.80 -13.35
C ASP A 44 6.69 -2.55 -12.03
N PHE A 45 6.09 -3.74 -11.89
CA PHE A 45 6.24 -4.55 -10.69
C PHE A 45 7.68 -5.03 -10.49
N ARG A 46 8.36 -5.40 -11.56
CA ARG A 46 9.80 -5.73 -11.52
C ARG A 46 10.62 -4.54 -11.02
N GLU A 47 10.35 -3.34 -11.49
CA GLU A 47 11.01 -2.14 -11.01
C GLU A 47 10.76 -1.93 -9.52
N ILE A 48 9.50 -1.97 -9.07
CA ILE A 48 9.11 -1.84 -7.66
C ILE A 48 9.89 -2.81 -6.77
N THR A 49 10.12 -4.04 -7.22
CA THR A 49 10.78 -5.07 -6.42
C THR A 49 12.31 -5.05 -6.48
N THR A 50 12.92 -4.24 -7.38
CA THR A 50 14.38 -4.28 -7.63
C THR A 50 15.07 -2.92 -7.61
N ASP A 51 14.36 -1.79 -7.66
CA ASP A 51 14.96 -0.46 -7.84
C ASP A 51 15.60 0.14 -6.56
N GLY A 52 15.33 -0.44 -5.40
CA GLY A 52 15.79 0.08 -4.11
C GLY A 52 15.09 1.37 -3.64
N ASN A 53 14.12 1.89 -4.40
CA ASN A 53 13.31 3.06 -4.04
C ASN A 53 11.97 2.69 -3.41
N HIS A 54 11.74 1.39 -3.24
CA HIS A 54 10.52 0.85 -2.64
C HIS A 54 10.82 -0.06 -1.46
N ILE A 55 9.89 -0.10 -0.52
CA ILE A 55 9.75 -1.18 0.46
C ILE A 55 8.55 -2.01 0.01
N ALA A 56 8.81 -3.20 -0.47
CA ALA A 56 7.78 -4.12 -0.97
C ALA A 56 7.86 -5.43 -0.17
N LEU A 57 6.87 -5.67 0.69
CA LEU A 57 6.87 -6.78 1.65
C LEU A 57 5.64 -7.68 1.45
N ALA A 58 5.85 -8.98 1.60
CA ALA A 58 4.78 -9.97 1.69
C ALA A 58 4.78 -10.66 3.05
N MET A 59 3.59 -10.92 3.58
CA MET A 59 3.36 -11.91 4.63
C MET A 59 3.01 -13.24 3.97
N THR A 60 3.78 -14.29 4.27
CA THR A 60 3.58 -15.63 3.69
C THR A 60 3.19 -16.65 4.74
N ASP A 61 2.31 -17.55 4.36
CA ASP A 61 1.98 -18.78 5.07
C ASP A 61 2.37 -19.95 4.15
N ASP A 62 3.48 -20.58 4.45
CA ASP A 62 4.21 -21.48 3.52
C ASP A 62 4.49 -20.77 2.18
N HIS A 63 3.86 -21.23 1.09
CA HIS A 63 4.00 -20.64 -0.24
C HIS A 63 2.88 -19.63 -0.60
N PHE A 64 1.89 -19.46 0.29
CA PHE A 64 0.76 -18.58 0.05
C PHE A 64 1.08 -17.16 0.54
N ILE A 65 0.79 -16.14 -0.29
CA ILE A 65 0.90 -14.75 0.12
C ILE A 65 -0.40 -14.34 0.81
N ALA A 66 -0.36 -14.23 2.13
CA ALA A 66 -1.52 -13.85 2.95
C ALA A 66 -1.83 -12.35 2.89
N GLY A 67 -0.87 -11.53 2.52
CA GLY A 67 -1.01 -10.10 2.33
C GLY A 67 0.30 -9.45 1.92
N PHE A 68 0.22 -8.20 1.47
CA PHE A 68 1.41 -7.42 1.07
C PHE A 68 1.25 -5.93 1.40
N ILE A 69 2.37 -5.22 1.41
CA ILE A 69 2.46 -3.77 1.47
C ILE A 69 3.55 -3.28 0.52
N ILE A 70 3.27 -2.21 -0.21
CA ILE A 70 4.22 -1.52 -1.08
C ILE A 70 4.24 -0.05 -0.66
N ALA A 71 5.44 0.47 -0.42
CA ALA A 71 5.67 1.88 -0.13
C ALA A 71 6.83 2.40 -0.97
N ALA A 72 6.65 3.55 -1.60
CA ALA A 72 7.69 4.24 -2.36
C ALA A 72 8.32 5.36 -1.53
N PHE A 73 9.62 5.57 -1.68
CA PHE A 73 10.27 6.76 -1.12
C PHE A 73 10.01 7.98 -1.98
N ARG A 74 9.56 9.06 -1.35
CA ARG A 74 9.25 10.33 -2.00
C ARG A 74 9.91 11.48 -1.23
N THR A 75 10.39 12.49 -1.97
CA THR A 75 10.82 13.76 -1.40
C THR A 75 9.81 14.85 -1.72
N LYS A 76 9.53 15.74 -0.77
CA LYS A 76 8.73 16.93 -1.07
C LYS A 76 9.57 17.98 -1.81
N SER A 77 8.89 18.86 -2.55
CA SER A 77 9.50 19.95 -3.31
C SER A 77 10.33 20.89 -2.42
N ASN A 78 11.23 21.67 -3.05
CA ASN A 78 12.15 22.62 -2.38
C ASN A 78 11.49 23.68 -1.48
N MET A 79 10.17 23.79 -1.48
CA MET A 79 9.41 24.74 -0.66
C MET A 79 8.95 24.15 0.70
N VAL A 80 9.27 22.89 0.97
CA VAL A 80 8.93 22.20 2.21
C VAL A 80 10.22 21.59 2.75
N THR A 81 10.42 21.63 4.06
CA THR A 81 11.60 21.04 4.72
C THR A 81 11.90 19.65 4.14
N GLY A 82 13.16 19.45 3.72
CA GLY A 82 13.63 18.22 3.08
C GLY A 82 13.35 17.00 3.92
N THR A 83 12.25 16.35 3.61
CA THR A 83 11.74 15.21 4.37
C THR A 83 11.65 14.02 3.41
N LEU A 84 12.33 12.95 3.72
CA LEU A 84 12.12 11.67 3.05
C LEU A 84 10.84 11.05 3.59
N ILE A 85 9.92 10.73 2.71
CA ILE A 85 8.61 10.17 3.02
C ILE A 85 8.55 8.75 2.49
N ALA A 86 8.14 7.80 3.33
CA ALA A 86 7.66 6.51 2.88
C ALA A 86 6.17 6.64 2.55
N TYR A 87 5.83 6.66 1.29
CA TYR A 87 4.46 6.75 0.82
C TYR A 87 3.91 5.36 0.55
N VAL A 88 2.90 4.95 1.32
CA VAL A 88 2.24 3.66 1.11
C VAL A 88 1.33 3.78 -0.11
N ASP A 89 1.71 3.10 -1.17
CA ASP A 89 0.93 3.04 -2.41
C ASP A 89 -0.19 2.02 -2.29
N ASP A 90 0.12 0.80 -1.83
CA ASP A 90 -0.83 -0.30 -1.75
C ASP A 90 -0.61 -1.17 -0.51
N MET A 91 -1.70 -1.65 0.06
CA MET A 91 -1.70 -2.67 1.10
C MET A 91 -2.96 -3.53 0.96
N PHE A 92 -2.77 -4.83 0.99
CA PHE A 92 -3.85 -5.80 0.86
C PHE A 92 -3.64 -7.00 1.78
N VAL A 93 -4.74 -7.52 2.32
CA VAL A 93 -4.77 -8.79 3.05
C VAL A 93 -5.86 -9.65 2.45
N HIS A 94 -5.46 -10.85 2.03
CA HIS A 94 -6.38 -11.83 1.46
C HIS A 94 -7.55 -12.10 2.42
N PRO A 95 -8.81 -12.16 1.94
CA PRO A 95 -9.99 -12.28 2.78
C PRO A 95 -9.93 -13.38 3.83
N SER A 96 -9.41 -14.55 3.49
CA SER A 96 -9.27 -15.70 4.41
C SER A 96 -8.29 -15.47 5.56
N TYR A 97 -7.47 -14.42 5.51
CA TYR A 97 -6.45 -14.10 6.51
C TYR A 97 -6.76 -12.80 7.26
N ARG A 98 -7.90 -12.17 6.99
CA ARG A 98 -8.33 -10.96 7.72
C ARG A 98 -8.61 -11.27 9.19
N GLY A 99 -8.51 -10.26 10.05
CA GLY A 99 -8.69 -10.41 11.50
C GLY A 99 -7.48 -11.02 12.25
N GLN A 100 -6.41 -11.41 11.53
CA GLN A 100 -5.20 -12.01 12.09
C GLN A 100 -4.04 -11.01 12.28
N LYS A 101 -4.31 -9.72 12.28
CA LYS A 101 -3.33 -8.61 12.45
C LYS A 101 -2.24 -8.55 11.37
N ILE A 102 -2.43 -9.18 10.22
CA ILE A 102 -1.43 -9.19 9.14
C ILE A 102 -1.14 -7.78 8.64
N ALA A 103 -2.17 -6.96 8.39
CA ALA A 103 -1.99 -5.57 7.96
C ALA A 103 -1.16 -4.76 8.98
N THR A 104 -1.48 -4.89 10.27
CA THR A 104 -0.74 -4.25 11.37
C THR A 104 0.72 -4.68 11.39
N THR A 105 0.98 -5.97 11.25
CA THR A 105 2.33 -6.53 11.27
C THR A 105 3.15 -6.08 10.06
N LEU A 106 2.56 -6.11 8.86
CA LEU A 106 3.19 -5.62 7.63
C LEU A 106 3.51 -4.12 7.72
N PHE A 107 2.57 -3.32 8.25
CA PHE A 107 2.77 -1.89 8.41
C PHE A 107 3.91 -1.58 9.38
N HIS A 108 3.98 -2.24 10.52
CA HIS A 108 5.08 -2.03 11.48
C HIS A 108 6.44 -2.45 10.91
N GLU A 109 6.51 -3.53 10.17
CA GLU A 109 7.76 -3.94 9.52
C GLU A 109 8.19 -2.92 8.45
N MET A 110 7.25 -2.44 7.64
CA MET A 110 7.50 -1.36 6.67
C MET A 110 7.94 -0.07 7.37
N GLU A 111 7.27 0.32 8.45
CA GLU A 111 7.63 1.48 9.27
C GLU A 111 9.06 1.39 9.80
N GLN A 112 9.46 0.24 10.33
CA GLN A 112 10.80 0.01 10.84
C GLN A 112 11.84 0.15 9.73
N LYS A 113 11.62 -0.49 8.59
CA LYS A 113 12.51 -0.38 7.43
C LYS A 113 12.58 1.05 6.89
N ALA A 114 11.46 1.76 6.85
CA ALA A 114 11.42 3.15 6.42
C ALA A 114 12.29 4.06 7.32
N LYS A 115 12.21 3.88 8.64
CA LYS A 115 13.06 4.59 9.61
C LYS A 115 14.55 4.29 9.41
N GLU A 116 14.90 3.03 9.23
CA GLU A 116 16.29 2.60 8.98
C GLU A 116 16.87 3.22 7.72
N LEU A 117 16.04 3.45 6.70
CA LEU A 117 16.41 4.09 5.44
C LEU A 117 16.30 5.62 5.47
N GLY A 118 15.99 6.21 6.63
CA GLY A 118 16.02 7.65 6.85
C GLY A 118 14.70 8.38 6.59
N ALA A 119 13.60 7.68 6.37
CA ALA A 119 12.28 8.31 6.29
C ALA A 119 11.89 8.91 7.65
N THR A 120 11.32 10.10 7.61
CA THR A 120 10.85 10.82 8.80
C THR A 120 9.33 10.91 8.86
N ARG A 121 8.66 10.45 7.80
CA ARG A 121 7.20 10.43 7.67
C ARG A 121 6.74 9.18 6.92
N ILE A 122 5.52 8.77 7.24
CA ILE A 122 4.73 7.85 6.42
C ILE A 122 3.49 8.61 6.00
N ASP A 123 3.25 8.66 4.71
CA ASP A 123 2.04 9.24 4.12
C ASP A 123 1.27 8.15 3.35
N LEU A 124 -0.03 8.29 3.26
CA LEU A 124 -0.90 7.48 2.38
C LEU A 124 -2.17 8.26 2.05
N MET A 125 -2.90 7.78 1.05
CA MET A 125 -4.26 8.20 0.79
C MET A 125 -5.23 7.07 1.09
N VAL A 126 -6.36 7.41 1.71
CA VAL A 126 -7.48 6.50 1.93
C VAL A 126 -8.77 7.21 1.53
N TRP A 127 -9.63 6.48 0.79
CA TRP A 127 -10.92 7.00 0.38
C TRP A 127 -11.89 7.08 1.56
N GLU A 128 -12.76 8.07 1.53
CA GLU A 128 -13.76 8.32 2.57
C GLU A 128 -14.69 7.10 2.77
N PHE A 129 -15.07 6.40 1.70
CA PHE A 129 -15.90 5.22 1.77
C PHE A 129 -15.21 3.99 2.39
N ASN A 130 -13.88 3.96 2.48
CA ASN A 130 -13.12 2.82 2.99
C ASN A 130 -12.94 2.92 4.51
N GLU A 131 -14.03 2.78 5.26
CA GLU A 131 -14.07 2.93 6.72
C GLU A 131 -13.12 1.95 7.42
N SER A 132 -13.07 0.69 6.97
CA SER A 132 -12.20 -0.33 7.58
C SER A 132 -10.72 0.01 7.48
N ALA A 133 -10.28 0.55 6.34
CA ALA A 133 -8.91 1.03 6.19
C ALA A 133 -8.64 2.25 7.06
N GLN A 134 -9.59 3.19 7.16
CA GLN A 134 -9.46 4.35 8.04
C GLN A 134 -9.33 3.94 9.51
N GLU A 135 -10.12 2.97 9.98
CA GLU A 135 -10.03 2.44 11.34
C GLU A 135 -8.66 1.81 11.60
N LEU A 136 -8.17 1.00 10.66
CA LEU A 136 -6.84 0.41 10.73
C LEU A 136 -5.77 1.50 10.88
N TYR A 137 -5.75 2.50 9.98
CA TYR A 137 -4.73 3.55 10.00
C TYR A 137 -4.80 4.41 11.25
N ARG A 138 -6.00 4.72 11.77
CA ARG A 138 -6.14 5.38 13.09
C ARG A 138 -5.55 4.53 14.21
N SER A 139 -5.78 3.23 14.21
CA SER A 139 -5.20 2.30 15.22
C SER A 139 -3.68 2.21 15.15
N LEU A 140 -3.09 2.49 13.97
CA LEU A 140 -1.66 2.59 13.74
C LEU A 140 -1.07 3.97 14.07
N GLY A 141 -1.88 4.88 14.62
CA GLY A 141 -1.44 6.22 15.04
C GLY A 141 -1.40 7.26 13.92
N MET A 142 -1.95 6.97 12.75
CA MET A 142 -2.03 7.95 11.66
C MET A 142 -3.13 8.97 11.90
N THR A 143 -2.86 10.21 11.50
CA THR A 143 -3.79 11.34 11.63
C THR A 143 -4.00 12.00 10.27
N PRO A 144 -5.17 12.61 10.02
CA PRO A 144 -5.42 13.34 8.79
C PRO A 144 -4.40 14.48 8.59
N GLN A 145 -3.84 14.56 7.39
CA GLN A 145 -2.89 15.60 7.00
C GLN A 145 -3.59 16.75 6.26
N ARG A 146 -4.52 16.41 5.35
CA ARG A 146 -5.25 17.34 4.49
C ARG A 146 -6.56 16.72 4.03
N TYR A 147 -7.45 17.55 3.52
CA TYR A 147 -8.69 17.11 2.88
C TYR A 147 -8.68 17.49 1.40
N ILE A 148 -9.22 16.62 0.57
CA ILE A 148 -9.55 16.90 -0.83
C ILE A 148 -11.06 17.01 -0.89
N LEU A 149 -11.54 18.16 -1.32
CA LEU A 149 -12.97 18.43 -1.47
C LEU A 149 -13.32 18.41 -2.96
N GLU A 150 -14.51 17.93 -3.28
CA GLU A 150 -15.01 17.88 -4.65
C GLU A 150 -16.40 18.53 -4.75
N LYS A 151 -16.74 19.01 -5.93
CA LYS A 151 -18.06 19.50 -6.27
C LYS A 151 -18.38 19.11 -7.71
N LEU A 152 -19.47 18.37 -7.90
CA LEU A 152 -19.99 18.10 -9.24
C LEU A 152 -20.61 19.36 -9.83
N LEU A 153 -20.40 19.59 -11.13
CA LEU A 153 -20.93 20.74 -11.88
C LEU A 153 -22.13 20.33 -12.75
#